data_d4163f864236975dbbc7f2464a50a310
#
_entry.id   d4163f864236975dbbc7f2464a50a310
#
_cell.length_a   1.000
_cell.length_b   1.000
_cell.length_c   1.000
_cell.angle_alpha   90.00
_cell.angle_beta   90.00
_cell.angle_gamma   90.00
#
_symmetry.space_group_name_H-M   'P 1'
#
loop_
_entity.id
_entity.type
_entity.pdbx_description
1 polymer ?
#
loop_
_entity_poly.entity_id
_entity_poly.type
_entity_poly.pdbx_seq_one_letter_code
_entity_poly.pdbx_strand_id
1 'polypeptide(L)'
;MAGSDDETVELGVTENEERRLCGMAGDDDEDDLREDRDALFGPGADDPINVDDDGPAVPACGGAPPPDGNSAKRSRPSTSPVWDDFEKLFKTTADGKTVRYGARCLHCSKIYSGFSSGGTGHLSRHIASCVKRREKTRMSQSQISFNPDGSMRTWDYCPLVARTQLVRLIARLDVPISMGESEAFEEFIKTAHNPKYARVSRQTTTRDIQKYFTDCKAKLVETFGTSVNCVCLTSDIWSGNAKEDYLSVVAHYINSDWQLEKRVLGLVLIDVSHNGQNIADRVASVLADYGLTDKVFAVTLDNASSNASAMLKLKPILSHYLGFDVTDEPEYASCNDIASSSVNSMFLHQRCACHILNLIVKEALTTLKPLIETFRTAISFLNSSNQRIAAYKSYCIATGVRPRKFQLDMEVRWNSTYLMLKHLFPHKSPFTTFIQAQYPRSEGEPFLLTDEHWMIAQKVLSFLELFYDSTVTLSGVYYPTSPLMIHYLVKIDLHLKNYANDIYIRSVVQPMIDKYNKYWRDIPLLYSFAFILDPELK
;
A
#
# COMPACT_ATOMS: atom_id res chain seq x y z
N MET A 1 50.32 -7.38 -16.22
CA MET A 1 49.52 -6.15 -16.36
C MET A 1 48.12 -6.56 -16.75
N ALA A 2 47.26 -6.65 -15.78
CA ALA A 2 45.81 -6.81 -15.96
C ALA A 2 45.20 -5.94 -14.86
N GLY A 3 44.55 -4.85 -15.28
CA GLY A 3 43.82 -3.95 -14.39
C GLY A 3 42.54 -4.65 -13.93
N SER A 4 42.33 -4.65 -12.63
CA SER A 4 41.05 -4.97 -12.03
C SER A 4 40.26 -3.66 -11.96
N ASP A 5 39.22 -3.55 -12.79
CA ASP A 5 38.22 -2.50 -12.66
C ASP A 5 37.38 -2.81 -11.42
N ASP A 6 37.63 -2.06 -10.36
CA ASP A 6 36.87 -2.06 -9.12
C ASP A 6 35.65 -1.12 -9.39
N GLU A 7 34.52 -1.71 -9.81
CA GLU A 7 33.24 -1.00 -9.85
C GLU A 7 32.76 -0.76 -8.41
N THR A 8 33.16 0.37 -7.85
CA THR A 8 32.55 0.91 -6.65
C THR A 8 31.10 1.30 -6.98
N VAL A 9 30.16 0.45 -6.59
CA VAL A 9 28.74 0.80 -6.54
C VAL A 9 28.61 1.95 -5.53
N GLU A 10 28.38 3.17 -6.01
CA GLU A 10 27.94 4.28 -5.18
C GLU A 10 26.59 3.91 -4.55
N LEU A 11 26.64 3.45 -3.32
CA LEU A 11 25.45 3.34 -2.49
C LEU A 11 24.95 4.76 -2.23
N GLY A 12 23.84 5.13 -2.84
CA GLY A 12 23.21 6.43 -2.64
C GLY A 12 22.97 6.69 -1.15
N VAL A 13 23.41 7.85 -0.68
CA VAL A 13 23.21 8.31 0.71
C VAL A 13 21.71 8.54 0.91
N THR A 14 21.10 7.97 1.94
CA THR A 14 19.68 8.17 2.25
C THR A 14 19.43 9.61 2.76
N GLU A 15 18.20 10.12 2.62
CA GLU A 15 17.82 11.47 3.09
C GLU A 15 18.12 11.67 4.59
N ASN A 16 17.96 10.61 5.40
CA ASN A 16 18.34 10.61 6.81
C ASN A 16 19.86 10.66 7.03
N GLU A 17 20.65 10.03 6.17
CA GLU A 17 22.12 10.15 6.21
C GLU A 17 22.57 11.56 5.81
N GLU A 18 21.93 12.18 4.83
CA GLU A 18 22.18 13.58 4.47
C GLU A 18 21.83 14.53 5.62
N ARG A 19 20.70 14.32 6.31
CA ARG A 19 20.33 15.11 7.51
C ARG A 19 21.36 14.95 8.63
N ARG A 20 21.86 13.73 8.87
CA ARG A 20 22.93 13.48 9.86
C ARG A 20 24.25 14.14 9.49
N LEU A 21 24.62 14.09 8.21
CA LEU A 21 25.82 14.76 7.68
C LEU A 21 25.71 16.29 7.82
N CYS A 22 24.51 16.85 7.73
CA CYS A 22 24.23 18.27 7.97
C CYS A 22 24.06 18.64 9.45
N GLY A 23 24.29 17.72 10.39
CA GLY A 23 24.15 17.95 11.84
C GLY A 23 22.70 18.05 12.32
N MET A 24 21.72 17.65 11.51
CA MET A 24 20.31 17.54 11.89
C MET A 24 20.02 16.16 12.49
N ALA A 25 19.07 16.08 13.42
CA ALA A 25 18.62 14.80 13.95
C ALA A 25 17.89 14.04 12.84
N GLY A 26 18.46 12.90 12.41
CA GLY A 26 17.78 11.94 11.54
C GLY A 26 16.75 11.14 12.34
N ASP A 27 15.74 10.62 11.67
CA ASP A 27 14.83 9.63 12.24
C ASP A 27 15.45 8.24 12.05
N ASP A 28 16.12 7.76 13.11
CA ASP A 28 16.79 6.45 13.07
C ASP A 28 15.78 5.29 12.91
N ASP A 29 14.51 5.52 13.32
CA ASP A 29 13.47 4.49 13.24
C ASP A 29 12.94 4.33 11.80
N GLU A 30 12.93 5.39 11.01
CA GLU A 30 12.41 5.36 9.65
C GLU A 30 13.33 4.57 8.70
N ASP A 31 14.66 4.74 8.83
CA ASP A 31 15.63 3.97 8.04
C ASP A 31 15.59 2.48 8.40
N ASP A 32 15.50 2.16 9.70
CA ASP A 32 15.42 0.77 10.16
C ASP A 32 14.10 0.09 9.74
N LEU A 33 12.97 0.82 9.83
CA LEU A 33 11.68 0.34 9.36
C LEU A 33 11.67 0.13 7.84
N ARG A 34 12.35 0.99 7.09
CA ARG A 34 12.48 0.87 5.65
C ARG A 34 13.33 -0.34 5.26
N GLU A 35 14.50 -0.54 5.89
CA GLU A 35 15.30 -1.74 5.70
C GLU A 35 14.53 -3.02 6.04
N ASP A 36 13.82 -3.02 7.17
CA ASP A 36 13.01 -4.16 7.61
C ASP A 36 11.84 -4.42 6.65
N ARG A 37 11.22 -3.37 6.15
CA ARG A 37 10.14 -3.47 5.15
C ARG A 37 10.67 -3.95 3.81
N ASP A 38 11.76 -3.37 3.30
CA ASP A 38 12.37 -3.76 2.02
C ASP A 38 12.89 -5.21 2.09
N ALA A 39 13.37 -5.63 3.26
CA ALA A 39 13.76 -7.01 3.51
C ALA A 39 12.56 -7.98 3.63
N LEU A 40 11.39 -7.52 4.12
CA LEU A 40 10.19 -8.35 4.26
C LEU A 40 9.33 -8.39 2.99
N PHE A 41 9.34 -7.33 2.20
CA PHE A 41 8.43 -7.15 1.06
C PHE A 41 9.14 -6.89 -0.27
N GLY A 42 10.48 -6.80 -0.27
CA GLY A 42 11.31 -6.52 -1.45
C GLY A 42 11.53 -5.01 -1.69
N PRO A 43 12.63 -4.64 -2.37
CA PRO A 43 12.90 -3.26 -2.76
C PRO A 43 11.82 -2.77 -3.73
N GLY A 44 11.24 -1.61 -3.47
CA GLY A 44 10.13 -1.06 -4.27
C GLY A 44 8.74 -1.30 -3.69
N ALA A 45 8.63 -1.80 -2.45
CA ALA A 45 7.33 -1.90 -1.75
C ALA A 45 6.62 -0.54 -1.57
N ASP A 46 7.33 0.55 -1.81
CA ASP A 46 6.80 1.92 -1.86
C ASP A 46 6.35 2.34 -3.25
N ASP A 47 6.65 1.57 -4.29
CA ASP A 47 6.09 1.87 -5.59
C ASP A 47 4.57 1.84 -5.45
N PRO A 48 3.89 2.96 -5.70
CA PRO A 48 2.44 3.01 -5.54
C PRO A 48 1.86 1.89 -6.41
N ILE A 49 1.08 1.02 -5.77
CA ILE A 49 0.24 0.05 -6.48
C ILE A 49 -0.35 0.82 -7.65
N ASN A 50 -0.03 0.41 -8.86
CA ASN A 50 -0.52 1.06 -10.06
C ASN A 50 -2.04 0.91 -10.05
N VAL A 51 -2.71 1.85 -9.37
CA VAL A 51 -4.16 1.98 -9.44
C VAL A 51 -4.38 2.63 -10.80
N ASP A 52 -4.43 1.76 -11.75
CA ASP A 52 -4.55 1.90 -13.18
C ASP A 52 -4.82 3.29 -13.74
N ASP A 53 -4.14 3.60 -14.79
CA ASP A 53 -4.48 4.63 -15.76
C ASP A 53 -5.91 4.45 -16.37
N ASP A 54 -6.57 3.32 -16.11
CA ASP A 54 -7.94 2.96 -16.49
C ASP A 54 -9.03 3.48 -15.55
N GLY A 55 -8.78 4.55 -14.79
CA GLY A 55 -9.84 5.30 -14.11
C GLY A 55 -10.92 5.72 -15.11
N PRO A 56 -12.19 5.89 -14.66
CA PRO A 56 -13.28 6.31 -15.54
C PRO A 56 -12.85 7.50 -16.39
N ALA A 57 -13.09 7.43 -17.69
CA ALA A 57 -12.77 8.50 -18.62
C ALA A 57 -13.30 9.81 -18.06
N VAL A 58 -12.40 10.71 -17.76
CA VAL A 58 -12.78 12.02 -17.24
C VAL A 58 -13.51 12.73 -18.39
N PRO A 59 -14.76 13.17 -18.21
CA PRO A 59 -15.47 13.86 -19.29
C PRO A 59 -14.64 15.06 -19.69
N ALA A 60 -14.31 15.14 -20.98
CA ALA A 60 -13.69 16.33 -21.54
C ALA A 60 -14.60 17.52 -21.23
N CYS A 61 -14.05 18.60 -20.70
CA CYS A 61 -14.75 19.86 -20.58
C CYS A 61 -14.96 20.43 -22.00
N GLY A 62 -15.93 19.86 -22.70
CA GLY A 62 -16.39 20.40 -23.96
C GLY A 62 -16.98 21.79 -23.73
N GLY A 63 -16.66 22.76 -24.59
CA GLY A 63 -17.27 24.08 -24.57
C GLY A 63 -18.77 23.94 -24.59
N ALA A 64 -19.46 24.74 -23.79
CA ALA A 64 -20.90 24.76 -23.73
C ALA A 64 -21.52 24.99 -25.14
N PRO A 65 -22.55 24.23 -25.54
CA PRO A 65 -23.32 24.55 -26.73
C PRO A 65 -24.01 25.90 -26.51
N PRO A 66 -24.20 26.69 -27.58
CA PRO A 66 -24.90 27.95 -27.46
C PRO A 66 -26.36 27.67 -27.04
N PRO A 67 -26.95 28.48 -26.16
CA PRO A 67 -28.35 28.31 -25.78
C PRO A 67 -29.26 28.64 -26.95
N ASP A 68 -30.08 27.68 -27.34
CA ASP A 68 -31.21 27.89 -28.23
C ASP A 68 -32.22 28.84 -27.58
N GLY A 69 -32.75 29.73 -28.43
CA GLY A 69 -33.47 30.87 -28.04
C GLY A 69 -34.83 30.64 -27.41
N ASN A 70 -35.16 31.49 -26.48
CA ASN A 70 -36.54 31.96 -26.38
C ASN A 70 -36.58 33.46 -26.07
N SER A 71 -37.48 34.13 -26.75
CA SER A 71 -37.59 35.56 -26.93
C SER A 71 -37.98 36.32 -25.65
N ALA A 72 -37.05 37.11 -25.11
CA ALA A 72 -37.36 38.28 -24.31
C ALA A 72 -36.58 39.47 -24.86
N LYS A 73 -37.26 40.61 -25.02
CA LYS A 73 -36.83 41.85 -25.65
C LYS A 73 -35.34 42.15 -25.51
N ARG A 74 -34.57 42.07 -26.61
CA ARG A 74 -33.15 42.40 -26.69
C ARG A 74 -32.94 43.87 -26.30
N SER A 75 -32.30 44.08 -25.11
CA SER A 75 -31.57 45.31 -24.87
C SER A 75 -30.37 45.34 -25.81
N ARG A 76 -30.13 46.50 -26.49
CA ARG A 76 -28.94 46.66 -27.33
C ARG A 76 -27.70 46.25 -26.55
N PRO A 77 -26.78 45.36 -27.08
CA PRO A 77 -25.54 45.03 -26.42
C PRO A 77 -24.73 46.30 -26.22
N SER A 78 -24.09 46.44 -25.05
CA SER A 78 -23.20 47.56 -24.78
C SER A 78 -21.97 47.41 -25.67
N THR A 79 -21.75 48.42 -26.56
CA THR A 79 -20.74 48.45 -27.61
C THR A 79 -19.27 48.54 -27.11
N SER A 80 -19.02 48.63 -25.83
CA SER A 80 -17.67 48.76 -25.28
C SER A 80 -17.19 47.48 -24.60
N PRO A 81 -16.02 46.88 -25.01
CA PRO A 81 -15.48 45.66 -24.39
C PRO A 81 -15.05 45.85 -22.93
N VAL A 82 -15.02 47.06 -22.42
CA VAL A 82 -14.70 47.33 -21.02
C VAL A 82 -15.66 46.66 -20.03
N TRP A 83 -16.87 46.35 -20.47
CA TRP A 83 -17.90 45.72 -19.64
C TRP A 83 -17.64 44.23 -19.37
N ASP A 84 -16.67 43.62 -20.01
CA ASP A 84 -16.25 42.26 -19.75
C ASP A 84 -15.43 42.18 -18.42
N ASP A 85 -14.84 43.31 -18.01
CA ASP A 85 -14.06 43.44 -16.79
C ASP A 85 -14.82 44.15 -15.65
N PHE A 86 -16.11 44.54 -15.86
CA PHE A 86 -16.93 45.26 -14.86
C PHE A 86 -18.34 44.70 -14.74
N GLU A 87 -18.76 44.53 -13.48
CA GLU A 87 -20.16 44.30 -13.11
C GLU A 87 -20.92 45.61 -13.08
N LYS A 88 -22.09 45.66 -13.78
CA LYS A 88 -22.96 46.85 -13.81
C LYS A 88 -23.81 46.88 -12.55
N LEU A 89 -23.74 48.01 -11.80
CA LEU A 89 -24.53 48.24 -10.58
C LEU A 89 -25.75 49.10 -10.88
N PHE A 90 -26.91 48.61 -10.44
CA PHE A 90 -28.22 49.27 -10.67
C PHE A 90 -28.84 49.64 -9.33
N LYS A 91 -29.63 50.74 -9.32
CA LYS A 91 -30.53 51.07 -8.22
C LYS A 91 -31.91 51.48 -8.77
N THR A 92 -32.93 51.21 -7.99
CA THR A 92 -34.29 51.65 -8.30
C THR A 92 -34.50 53.04 -7.72
N THR A 93 -34.94 53.99 -8.56
CA THR A 93 -35.29 55.35 -8.13
C THR A 93 -36.70 55.39 -7.51
N ALA A 94 -37.06 56.48 -6.80
CA ALA A 94 -38.36 56.63 -6.15
C ALA A 94 -39.53 56.48 -7.15
N ASP A 95 -39.29 56.76 -8.44
CA ASP A 95 -40.26 56.62 -9.54
C ASP A 95 -40.34 55.18 -10.11
N GLY A 96 -39.77 54.17 -9.44
CA GLY A 96 -39.80 52.75 -9.84
C GLY A 96 -38.92 52.41 -11.05
N LYS A 97 -38.07 53.32 -11.55
CA LYS A 97 -37.17 53.08 -12.67
C LYS A 97 -35.82 52.54 -12.18
N THR A 98 -35.36 51.43 -12.77
CA THR A 98 -34.02 50.87 -12.50
C THR A 98 -32.99 51.60 -13.35
N VAL A 99 -32.06 52.30 -12.71
CA VAL A 99 -31.00 53.10 -13.34
C VAL A 99 -29.64 52.56 -12.96
N ARG A 100 -28.76 52.41 -13.98
CA ARG A 100 -27.37 52.04 -13.74
C ARG A 100 -26.62 53.24 -13.16
N TYR A 101 -26.03 53.06 -11.96
CA TYR A 101 -25.32 54.14 -11.26
C TYR A 101 -23.81 53.86 -11.13
N GLY A 102 -23.40 52.61 -11.20
CA GLY A 102 -22.00 52.24 -10.93
C GLY A 102 -21.51 51.08 -11.79
N ALA A 103 -20.20 50.89 -11.74
CA ALA A 103 -19.46 49.79 -12.33
C ALA A 103 -18.45 49.26 -11.30
N ARG A 104 -18.53 47.97 -10.94
CA ARG A 104 -17.59 47.33 -10.02
C ARG A 104 -16.56 46.54 -10.82
N CYS A 105 -15.26 46.82 -10.64
CA CYS A 105 -14.19 46.03 -11.25
C CYS A 105 -14.23 44.59 -10.74
N LEU A 106 -14.29 43.61 -11.65
CA LEU A 106 -14.28 42.16 -11.31
C LEU A 106 -12.95 41.67 -10.72
N HIS A 107 -11.87 42.43 -10.91
CA HIS A 107 -10.52 42.01 -10.43
C HIS A 107 -10.20 42.58 -9.06
N CYS A 108 -10.46 43.87 -8.79
CA CYS A 108 -10.08 44.53 -7.54
C CYS A 108 -11.27 45.01 -6.69
N SER A 109 -12.51 44.77 -7.13
CA SER A 109 -13.76 45.12 -6.46
C SER A 109 -13.99 46.63 -6.24
N LYS A 110 -13.13 47.52 -6.78
CA LYS A 110 -13.34 48.96 -6.71
C LYS A 110 -14.53 49.37 -7.53
N ILE A 111 -15.32 50.32 -6.99
CA ILE A 111 -16.54 50.83 -7.63
C ILE A 111 -16.25 52.19 -8.28
N TYR A 112 -16.72 52.36 -9.50
CA TYR A 112 -16.60 53.57 -10.29
C TYR A 112 -18.01 54.05 -10.74
N SER A 113 -18.12 55.33 -11.12
CA SER A 113 -19.35 55.81 -11.71
C SER A 113 -19.64 55.06 -13.02
N GLY A 114 -20.90 54.64 -13.23
CA GLY A 114 -21.28 53.80 -14.35
C GLY A 114 -22.57 54.24 -15.05
N PHE A 115 -22.92 55.54 -15.00
CA PHE A 115 -24.13 56.08 -15.58
C PHE A 115 -24.21 55.79 -17.09
N SER A 116 -25.41 55.52 -17.59
CA SER A 116 -25.63 55.24 -18.99
C SER A 116 -25.31 56.42 -19.93
N SER A 117 -25.32 57.63 -19.39
CA SER A 117 -24.96 58.88 -20.09
C SER A 117 -23.45 59.20 -19.99
N GLY A 118 -22.69 58.48 -19.19
CA GLY A 118 -21.27 58.68 -19.00
C GLY A 118 -20.43 57.79 -19.91
N GLY A 119 -19.33 58.34 -20.44
CA GLY A 119 -18.37 57.52 -21.22
C GLY A 119 -17.62 56.49 -20.37
N THR A 120 -17.08 55.45 -21.01
CA THR A 120 -16.37 54.34 -20.35
C THR A 120 -14.86 54.56 -20.27
N GLY A 121 -14.32 55.74 -20.65
CA GLY A 121 -12.87 56.01 -20.73
C GLY A 121 -12.14 55.92 -19.37
N HIS A 122 -12.79 56.28 -18.25
CA HIS A 122 -12.23 56.14 -16.92
C HIS A 122 -12.17 54.65 -16.46
N LEU A 123 -13.13 53.81 -16.90
CA LEU A 123 -13.12 52.38 -16.67
C LEU A 123 -11.96 51.70 -17.45
N SER A 124 -11.76 52.09 -18.73
CA SER A 124 -10.65 51.61 -19.55
C SER A 124 -9.28 51.99 -18.95
N ARG A 125 -9.15 53.22 -18.45
CA ARG A 125 -7.92 53.65 -17.75
C ARG A 125 -7.67 52.86 -16.49
N HIS A 126 -8.70 52.59 -15.71
CA HIS A 126 -8.54 51.73 -14.52
C HIS A 126 -8.09 50.31 -14.91
N ILE A 127 -8.71 49.66 -15.91
CA ILE A 127 -8.33 48.32 -16.36
C ILE A 127 -6.87 48.26 -16.82
N ALA A 128 -6.40 49.27 -17.54
CA ALA A 128 -5.00 49.36 -17.94
C ALA A 128 -4.01 49.46 -16.76
N SER A 129 -4.43 50.09 -15.64
CA SER A 129 -3.63 50.25 -14.42
C SER A 129 -3.94 49.29 -13.28
N CYS A 130 -4.95 48.40 -13.44
CA CYS A 130 -5.38 47.50 -12.39
C CYS A 130 -4.32 46.43 -12.10
N VAL A 131 -3.63 46.55 -10.96
CA VAL A 131 -2.56 45.65 -10.55
C VAL A 131 -3.06 44.21 -10.47
N LYS A 132 -4.22 43.99 -9.83
CA LYS A 132 -4.80 42.64 -9.68
C LYS A 132 -5.16 41.98 -11.01
N ARG A 133 -5.58 42.76 -12.02
CA ARG A 133 -5.80 42.24 -13.37
C ARG A 133 -4.47 41.84 -14.02
N ARG A 134 -3.45 42.67 -13.89
CA ARG A 134 -2.10 42.40 -14.43
C ARG A 134 -1.47 41.14 -13.77
N GLU A 135 -1.60 40.99 -12.48
CA GLU A 135 -1.14 39.78 -11.78
C GLU A 135 -1.86 38.53 -12.26
N LYS A 136 -3.19 38.58 -12.38
CA LYS A 136 -4.00 37.46 -12.89
C LYS A 136 -3.66 37.10 -14.33
N THR A 137 -3.45 38.10 -15.21
CA THR A 137 -3.03 37.87 -16.61
C THR A 137 -1.62 37.30 -16.67
N ARG A 138 -0.68 37.79 -15.83
CA ARG A 138 0.70 37.28 -15.74
C ARG A 138 0.73 35.82 -15.27
N MET A 139 -0.07 35.45 -14.27
CA MET A 139 -0.21 34.06 -13.80
C MET A 139 -0.84 33.17 -14.87
N SER A 140 -1.83 33.67 -15.64
CA SER A 140 -2.44 32.90 -16.72
C SER A 140 -1.48 32.68 -17.91
N GLN A 141 -0.58 33.63 -18.20
CA GLN A 141 0.41 33.51 -19.27
C GLN A 141 1.58 32.59 -18.94
N SER A 142 1.85 32.31 -17.66
CA SER A 142 2.91 31.40 -17.25
C SER A 142 2.58 29.91 -17.47
N GLN A 143 1.40 29.58 -17.95
CA GLN A 143 0.92 28.20 -18.17
C GLN A 143 0.85 27.81 -19.66
N ILE A 144 1.70 28.35 -20.50
CA ILE A 144 1.83 27.92 -21.89
C ILE A 144 2.67 26.61 -21.89
N SER A 145 2.02 25.48 -22.14
CA SER A 145 2.67 24.21 -22.42
C SER A 145 2.58 23.89 -23.92
N PHE A 146 3.64 23.25 -24.45
CA PHE A 146 3.67 22.83 -25.84
C PHE A 146 3.31 21.34 -25.93
N ASN A 147 2.59 20.97 -26.97
CA ASN A 147 2.40 19.58 -27.35
C ASN A 147 3.74 19.02 -27.92
N PRO A 148 3.91 17.69 -27.99
CA PRO A 148 5.10 17.08 -28.59
C PRO A 148 5.35 17.49 -30.06
N ASP A 149 4.31 17.98 -30.75
CA ASP A 149 4.37 18.49 -32.13
C ASP A 149 4.79 19.97 -32.24
N GLY A 150 5.10 20.62 -31.11
CA GLY A 150 5.47 22.04 -31.05
C GLY A 150 4.30 23.02 -31.04
N SER A 151 3.05 22.53 -31.12
CA SER A 151 1.88 23.40 -31.03
C SER A 151 1.63 23.87 -29.59
N MET A 152 1.09 25.10 -29.42
CA MET A 152 0.74 25.62 -28.09
C MET A 152 -0.45 24.85 -27.51
N ARG A 153 -0.27 24.27 -26.34
CA ARG A 153 -1.34 23.68 -25.57
C ARG A 153 -1.98 24.73 -24.68
N THR A 154 -3.19 25.14 -25.00
CA THR A 154 -4.01 25.93 -24.08
C THR A 154 -4.62 24.97 -23.06
N TRP A 155 -4.07 24.99 -21.82
CA TRP A 155 -4.65 24.21 -20.72
C TRP A 155 -5.70 25.04 -20.00
N ASP A 156 -6.95 24.63 -20.09
CA ASP A 156 -8.05 25.22 -19.35
C ASP A 156 -8.34 24.43 -18.08
N TYR A 157 -8.46 25.16 -16.96
CA TYR A 157 -8.81 24.55 -15.68
C TYR A 157 -10.24 24.00 -15.71
N CYS A 158 -10.36 22.69 -15.54
CA CYS A 158 -11.64 21.99 -15.39
C CYS A 158 -11.83 21.57 -13.92
N PRO A 159 -12.82 22.13 -13.20
CA PRO A 159 -13.09 21.77 -11.81
C PRO A 159 -13.39 20.28 -11.60
N LEU A 160 -14.05 19.64 -12.56
CA LEU A 160 -14.36 18.19 -12.47
C LEU A 160 -13.10 17.34 -12.55
N VAL A 161 -12.18 17.67 -13.47
CA VAL A 161 -10.88 17.01 -13.56
C VAL A 161 -10.09 17.22 -12.29
N ALA A 162 -10.02 18.45 -11.77
CA ALA A 162 -9.31 18.75 -10.53
C ALA A 162 -9.86 17.96 -9.33
N ARG A 163 -11.18 17.82 -9.21
CA ARG A 163 -11.83 17.01 -8.16
C ARG A 163 -11.52 15.52 -8.31
N THR A 164 -11.58 14.98 -9.51
CA THR A 164 -11.23 13.58 -9.77
C THR A 164 -9.76 13.30 -9.43
N GLN A 165 -8.84 14.20 -9.83
CA GLN A 165 -7.44 14.05 -9.48
C GLN A 165 -7.17 14.24 -7.98
N LEU A 166 -7.94 15.06 -7.28
CA LEU A 166 -7.88 15.16 -5.82
C LEU A 166 -8.30 13.84 -5.14
N VAL A 167 -9.36 13.18 -5.63
CA VAL A 167 -9.77 11.86 -5.13
C VAL A 167 -8.65 10.83 -5.34
N ARG A 168 -8.06 10.79 -6.54
CA ARG A 168 -6.95 9.89 -6.85
C ARG A 168 -5.71 10.17 -5.98
N LEU A 169 -5.40 11.43 -5.74
CA LEU A 169 -4.29 11.83 -4.87
C LEU A 169 -4.51 11.35 -3.43
N ILE A 170 -5.72 11.57 -2.89
CA ILE A 170 -6.09 11.13 -1.55
C ILE A 170 -5.95 9.60 -1.42
N ALA A 171 -6.46 8.85 -2.41
CA ALA A 171 -6.39 7.39 -2.41
C ALA A 171 -4.96 6.85 -2.57
N ARG A 172 -4.08 7.52 -3.32
CA ARG A 172 -2.70 7.08 -3.58
C ARG A 172 -1.74 7.39 -2.43
N LEU A 173 -1.94 8.53 -1.76
CA LEU A 173 -1.03 8.99 -0.70
C LEU A 173 -1.57 8.75 0.70
N ASP A 174 -2.73 8.12 0.82
CA ASP A 174 -3.41 7.86 2.11
C ASP A 174 -3.53 9.12 2.99
N VAL A 175 -3.78 10.26 2.35
CA VAL A 175 -3.93 11.54 3.05
C VAL A 175 -5.37 11.75 3.50
N PRO A 176 -5.61 12.57 4.54
CA PRO A 176 -6.96 12.82 5.05
C PRO A 176 -7.93 13.35 3.98
N ILE A 177 -9.18 12.88 4.01
CA ILE A 177 -10.27 13.35 3.11
C ILE A 177 -10.49 14.87 3.20
N SER A 178 -10.12 15.47 4.34
CA SER A 178 -10.16 16.92 4.57
C SER A 178 -9.09 17.71 3.81
N MET A 179 -8.14 17.06 3.14
CA MET A 179 -7.06 17.73 2.40
C MET A 179 -7.59 18.78 1.41
N GLY A 180 -8.70 18.47 0.71
CA GLY A 180 -9.29 19.37 -0.28
C GLY A 180 -9.85 20.69 0.29
N GLU A 181 -10.17 20.75 1.59
CA GLU A 181 -10.64 21.95 2.29
C GLU A 181 -9.53 22.70 3.04
N SER A 182 -8.29 22.16 3.03
CA SER A 182 -7.13 22.79 3.66
C SER A 182 -6.77 24.11 2.98
N GLU A 183 -6.58 25.16 3.78
CA GLU A 183 -6.15 26.47 3.30
C GLU A 183 -4.74 26.43 2.71
N ALA A 184 -3.83 25.71 3.38
CA ALA A 184 -2.46 25.54 2.93
C ALA A 184 -2.39 24.80 1.57
N PHE A 185 -3.23 23.78 1.37
CA PHE A 185 -3.31 23.07 0.09
C PHE A 185 -3.90 23.97 -1.01
N GLU A 186 -4.94 24.76 -0.71
CA GLU A 186 -5.48 25.73 -1.66
C GLU A 186 -4.43 26.78 -2.04
N GLU A 187 -3.71 27.34 -1.07
CA GLU A 187 -2.66 28.32 -1.30
C GLU A 187 -1.54 27.74 -2.18
N PHE A 188 -1.08 26.54 -1.85
CA PHE A 188 -0.06 25.84 -2.62
C PHE A 188 -0.49 25.65 -4.09
N ILE A 189 -1.69 25.08 -4.32
CA ILE A 189 -2.18 24.85 -5.69
C ILE A 189 -2.41 26.17 -6.43
N LYS A 190 -2.96 27.20 -5.77
CA LYS A 190 -3.19 28.50 -6.41
C LYS A 190 -1.92 29.22 -6.78
N THR A 191 -0.93 29.16 -5.91
CA THR A 191 0.33 29.91 -6.09
C THR A 191 1.28 29.21 -7.05
N ALA A 192 1.45 27.90 -6.90
CA ALA A 192 2.43 27.14 -7.66
C ALA A 192 1.91 26.57 -8.98
N HIS A 193 0.59 26.29 -9.08
CA HIS A 193 0.03 25.55 -10.22
C HIS A 193 -1.11 26.28 -10.94
N ASN A 194 -2.23 26.56 -10.26
CA ASN A 194 -3.39 27.13 -10.94
C ASN A 194 -4.20 28.08 -10.06
N PRO A 195 -4.21 29.37 -10.37
CA PRO A 195 -4.92 30.38 -9.60
C PRO A 195 -6.46 30.22 -9.63
N LYS A 196 -7.02 29.43 -10.57
CA LYS A 196 -8.46 29.16 -10.66
C LYS A 196 -8.91 28.04 -9.71
N TYR A 197 -7.99 27.34 -9.02
CA TYR A 197 -8.35 26.31 -8.09
C TYR A 197 -9.25 26.85 -6.96
N ALA A 198 -10.22 26.07 -6.55
CA ALA A 198 -11.10 26.37 -5.42
C ALA A 198 -11.13 25.19 -4.46
N ARG A 199 -11.20 25.49 -3.16
CA ARG A 199 -11.32 24.47 -2.12
C ARG A 199 -12.47 23.52 -2.37
N VAL A 200 -12.27 22.26 -2.07
CA VAL A 200 -13.29 21.22 -2.15
C VAL A 200 -13.61 20.77 -0.73
N SER A 201 -14.85 20.93 -0.30
CA SER A 201 -15.26 20.53 1.05
C SER A 201 -15.13 19.02 1.24
N ARG A 202 -14.85 18.57 2.47
CA ARG A 202 -14.81 17.16 2.85
C ARG A 202 -16.06 16.39 2.41
N GLN A 203 -17.26 16.97 2.56
CA GLN A 203 -18.50 16.34 2.11
C GLN A 203 -18.53 16.12 0.60
N THR A 204 -18.03 17.08 -0.17
CA THR A 204 -17.93 16.96 -1.63
C THR A 204 -16.91 15.90 -2.00
N THR A 205 -15.73 15.93 -1.36
CA THR A 205 -14.68 14.92 -1.56
C THR A 205 -15.18 13.52 -1.23
N THR A 206 -15.91 13.31 -0.13
CA THR A 206 -16.51 12.00 0.23
C THR A 206 -17.46 11.50 -0.85
N ARG A 207 -18.34 12.37 -1.37
CA ARG A 207 -19.26 11.99 -2.47
C ARG A 207 -18.52 11.67 -3.76
N ASP A 208 -17.45 12.40 -4.06
CA ASP A 208 -16.62 12.15 -5.23
C ASP A 208 -15.86 10.83 -5.11
N ILE A 209 -15.35 10.49 -3.93
CA ILE A 209 -14.74 9.19 -3.65
C ILE A 209 -15.75 8.05 -3.86
N GLN A 210 -16.96 8.17 -3.32
CA GLN A 210 -18.01 7.17 -3.50
C GLN A 210 -18.37 6.97 -4.98
N LYS A 211 -18.51 8.07 -5.72
CA LYS A 211 -18.76 8.01 -7.15
C LYS A 211 -17.60 7.34 -7.89
N TYR A 212 -16.37 7.76 -7.63
CA TYR A 212 -15.18 7.20 -8.26
C TYR A 212 -15.07 5.70 -7.98
N PHE A 213 -15.29 5.26 -6.74
CA PHE A 213 -15.35 3.85 -6.38
C PHE A 213 -16.41 3.08 -7.18
N THR A 214 -17.63 3.62 -7.28
CA THR A 214 -18.72 2.97 -8.04
C THR A 214 -18.35 2.84 -9.51
N ASP A 215 -17.79 3.90 -10.11
CA ASP A 215 -17.37 3.91 -11.51
C ASP A 215 -16.23 2.89 -11.77
N CYS A 216 -15.25 2.81 -10.86
CA CYS A 216 -14.16 1.82 -10.93
C CYS A 216 -14.69 0.38 -10.76
N LYS A 217 -15.58 0.15 -9.78
CA LYS A 217 -16.22 -1.17 -9.56
C LYS A 217 -16.98 -1.63 -10.81
N ALA A 218 -17.77 -0.74 -11.44
CA ALA A 218 -18.51 -1.08 -12.64
C ALA A 218 -17.60 -1.52 -13.80
N LYS A 219 -16.49 -0.80 -14.03
CA LYS A 219 -15.49 -1.19 -15.03
C LYS A 219 -14.86 -2.54 -14.73
N LEU A 220 -14.53 -2.79 -13.47
CA LEU A 220 -13.93 -4.05 -13.06
C LEU A 220 -14.90 -5.23 -13.26
N VAL A 221 -16.19 -5.04 -12.94
CA VAL A 221 -17.25 -6.03 -13.21
C VAL A 221 -17.37 -6.30 -14.72
N GLU A 222 -17.32 -5.27 -15.55
CA GLU A 222 -17.32 -5.40 -17.01
C GLU A 222 -16.09 -6.18 -17.49
N THR A 223 -14.88 -5.85 -17.01
CA THR A 223 -13.64 -6.57 -17.32
C THR A 223 -13.73 -8.04 -16.94
N PHE A 224 -14.22 -8.34 -15.74
CA PHE A 224 -14.43 -9.72 -15.30
C PHE A 224 -15.48 -10.46 -16.15
N GLY A 225 -16.51 -9.76 -16.60
CA GLY A 225 -17.53 -10.35 -17.47
C GLY A 225 -17.05 -10.68 -18.87
N THR A 226 -16.14 -9.88 -19.43
CA THR A 226 -15.76 -9.95 -20.85
C THR A 226 -14.40 -10.61 -21.09
N SER A 227 -13.41 -10.38 -20.24
CA SER A 227 -12.01 -10.68 -20.54
C SER A 227 -11.37 -11.69 -19.58
N VAL A 228 -11.99 -12.01 -18.46
CA VAL A 228 -11.44 -12.89 -17.44
C VAL A 228 -12.21 -14.20 -17.38
N ASN A 229 -11.53 -15.31 -17.63
CA ASN A 229 -12.12 -16.65 -17.63
C ASN A 229 -12.07 -17.32 -16.25
N CYS A 230 -11.00 -17.08 -15.49
CA CYS A 230 -10.86 -17.62 -14.13
C CYS A 230 -10.08 -16.68 -13.22
N VAL A 231 -10.33 -16.78 -11.92
CA VAL A 231 -9.63 -16.04 -10.87
C VAL A 231 -9.17 -16.98 -9.77
N CYS A 232 -7.98 -16.68 -9.20
CA CYS A 232 -7.56 -17.24 -7.93
C CYS A 232 -7.80 -16.19 -6.84
N LEU A 233 -8.26 -16.63 -5.69
CA LEU A 233 -8.53 -15.74 -4.56
C LEU A 233 -7.49 -15.92 -3.47
N THR A 234 -7.12 -14.82 -2.83
CA THR A 234 -6.49 -14.84 -1.51
C THR A 234 -7.38 -14.07 -0.54
N SER A 235 -7.49 -14.58 0.67
CA SER A 235 -8.28 -13.94 1.73
C SER A 235 -7.56 -14.07 3.06
N ASP A 236 -7.65 -13.02 3.88
CA ASP A 236 -7.06 -12.96 5.20
C ASP A 236 -7.98 -12.17 6.15
N ILE A 237 -7.89 -12.49 7.44
CA ILE A 237 -8.66 -11.84 8.50
C ILE A 237 -7.68 -11.26 9.51
N TRP A 238 -7.85 -10.00 9.83
CA TRP A 238 -7.05 -9.34 10.87
C TRP A 238 -7.85 -8.36 11.70
N SER A 239 -7.40 -8.16 12.93
CA SER A 239 -7.97 -7.17 13.84
C SER A 239 -7.24 -5.83 13.67
N GLY A 240 -8.02 -4.77 13.41
CA GLY A 240 -7.51 -3.40 13.38
C GLY A 240 -7.22 -2.85 14.79
N ASN A 241 -6.53 -1.71 14.86
CA ASN A 241 -6.22 -1.03 16.12
C ASN A 241 -7.47 -0.64 16.92
N ALA A 242 -8.61 -0.43 16.26
CA ALA A 242 -9.90 -0.13 16.87
C ALA A 242 -10.62 -1.37 17.44
N LYS A 243 -9.99 -2.56 17.42
CA LYS A 243 -10.58 -3.86 17.76
C LYS A 243 -11.76 -4.23 16.85
N GLU A 244 -11.70 -3.79 15.62
CA GLU A 244 -12.59 -4.20 14.54
C GLU A 244 -11.88 -5.25 13.69
N ASP A 245 -12.60 -6.28 13.28
CA ASP A 245 -12.04 -7.35 12.47
C ASP A 245 -12.44 -7.19 11.02
N TYR A 246 -11.49 -7.35 10.14
CA TYR A 246 -11.66 -7.18 8.69
C TYR A 246 -11.28 -8.44 7.94
N LEU A 247 -12.08 -8.76 6.92
CA LEU A 247 -11.81 -9.79 5.92
C LEU A 247 -11.43 -9.11 4.61
N SER A 248 -10.28 -9.46 4.04
CA SER A 248 -9.94 -9.09 2.67
C SER A 248 -10.35 -10.18 1.69
N VAL A 249 -10.77 -9.78 0.51
CA VAL A 249 -10.94 -10.67 -0.66
C VAL A 249 -10.18 -10.07 -1.82
N VAL A 250 -9.16 -10.76 -2.28
CA VAL A 250 -8.29 -10.30 -3.35
C VAL A 250 -8.34 -11.30 -4.50
N ALA A 251 -8.62 -10.82 -5.71
CA ALA A 251 -8.59 -11.61 -6.92
C ALA A 251 -7.24 -11.47 -7.63
N HIS A 252 -6.72 -12.59 -8.10
CA HIS A 252 -5.54 -12.70 -8.96
C HIS A 252 -5.98 -13.36 -10.26
N TYR A 253 -5.65 -12.76 -11.39
CA TYR A 253 -6.05 -13.25 -12.71
C TYR A 253 -5.05 -12.83 -13.78
N ILE A 254 -5.11 -13.47 -14.93
CA ILE A 254 -4.33 -13.11 -16.12
C ILE A 254 -5.22 -12.26 -17.02
N ASN A 255 -4.77 -11.07 -17.39
CA ASN A 255 -5.49 -10.18 -18.30
C ASN A 255 -5.31 -10.60 -19.79
N SER A 256 -5.96 -9.88 -20.70
CA SER A 256 -5.86 -10.12 -22.16
C SER A 256 -4.44 -9.99 -22.71
N ASP A 257 -3.58 -9.25 -22.04
CA ASP A 257 -2.18 -9.02 -22.43
C ASP A 257 -1.21 -10.02 -21.77
N TRP A 258 -1.74 -11.08 -21.17
CA TRP A 258 -1.00 -12.11 -20.45
C TRP A 258 -0.22 -11.61 -19.24
N GLN A 259 -0.68 -10.53 -18.63
CA GLN A 259 -0.10 -10.00 -17.41
C GLN A 259 -0.87 -10.50 -16.18
N LEU A 260 -0.13 -10.79 -15.12
CA LEU A 260 -0.71 -11.13 -13.82
C LEU A 260 -1.25 -9.85 -13.16
N GLU A 261 -2.55 -9.85 -12.91
CA GLU A 261 -3.26 -8.75 -12.28
C GLU A 261 -3.74 -9.12 -10.88
N LYS A 262 -3.70 -8.13 -9.99
CA LYS A 262 -4.17 -8.26 -8.61
C LYS A 262 -5.17 -7.15 -8.30
N ARG A 263 -6.35 -7.50 -7.79
CA ARG A 263 -7.40 -6.54 -7.41
C ARG A 263 -7.98 -6.87 -6.05
N VAL A 264 -7.98 -5.89 -5.15
CA VAL A 264 -8.72 -5.98 -3.89
C VAL A 264 -10.19 -5.78 -4.19
N LEU A 265 -10.99 -6.84 -4.08
CA LEU A 265 -12.42 -6.81 -4.35
C LEU A 265 -13.22 -6.29 -3.16
N GLY A 266 -12.80 -6.62 -1.94
CA GLY A 266 -13.49 -6.22 -0.74
C GLY A 266 -12.58 -6.19 0.48
N LEU A 267 -12.84 -5.21 1.33
CA LEU A 267 -12.39 -5.12 2.70
C LEU A 267 -13.67 -5.07 3.54
N VAL A 268 -14.05 -6.21 4.10
CA VAL A 268 -15.35 -6.40 4.75
C VAL A 268 -15.18 -6.41 6.26
N LEU A 269 -15.92 -5.54 6.96
CA LEU A 269 -15.99 -5.57 8.41
C LEU A 269 -16.70 -6.86 8.86
N ILE A 270 -16.10 -7.58 9.80
CA ILE A 270 -16.71 -8.73 10.46
C ILE A 270 -17.19 -8.26 11.83
N ASP A 271 -18.48 -7.99 11.93
CA ASP A 271 -19.18 -7.57 13.15
C ASP A 271 -19.81 -8.74 13.93
N VAL A 272 -19.48 -9.97 13.50
CA VAL A 272 -19.98 -11.23 14.03
C VAL A 272 -18.82 -12.18 14.35
N SER A 273 -19.12 -13.31 15.02
CA SER A 273 -18.08 -14.30 15.33
C SER A 273 -17.38 -14.84 14.08
N HIS A 274 -16.06 -15.07 14.16
CA HIS A 274 -15.22 -15.62 13.08
C HIS A 274 -15.46 -17.12 12.89
N ASN A 275 -16.71 -17.52 12.68
CA ASN A 275 -17.02 -18.90 12.34
C ASN A 275 -16.98 -19.12 10.83
N GLY A 276 -16.83 -20.39 10.42
CA GLY A 276 -16.70 -20.74 9.01
C GLY A 276 -17.90 -20.31 8.15
N GLN A 277 -19.13 -20.27 8.69
CA GLN A 277 -20.30 -19.82 7.94
C GLN A 277 -20.22 -18.33 7.61
N ASN A 278 -19.96 -17.49 8.61
CA ASN A 278 -19.87 -16.03 8.41
C ASN A 278 -18.77 -15.64 7.42
N ILE A 279 -17.61 -16.33 7.49
CA ILE A 279 -16.50 -16.10 6.55
C ILE A 279 -16.94 -16.49 5.13
N ALA A 280 -17.52 -17.67 4.95
CA ALA A 280 -17.99 -18.14 3.65
C ALA A 280 -19.04 -17.22 3.03
N ASP A 281 -20.03 -16.78 3.82
CA ASP A 281 -21.08 -15.89 3.37
C ASP A 281 -20.54 -14.53 2.93
N ARG A 282 -19.55 -13.97 3.66
CA ARG A 282 -18.91 -12.70 3.28
C ARG A 282 -18.09 -12.82 1.99
N VAL A 283 -17.31 -13.89 1.84
CA VAL A 283 -16.58 -14.17 0.60
C VAL A 283 -17.54 -14.36 -0.56
N ALA A 284 -18.58 -15.17 -0.40
CA ALA A 284 -19.59 -15.41 -1.44
C ALA A 284 -20.32 -14.11 -1.85
N SER A 285 -20.67 -13.26 -0.88
CA SER A 285 -21.28 -11.96 -1.16
C SER A 285 -20.38 -11.06 -2.01
N VAL A 286 -19.08 -10.99 -1.68
CA VAL A 286 -18.12 -10.21 -2.48
C VAL A 286 -18.01 -10.78 -3.89
N LEU A 287 -17.94 -12.10 -4.05
CA LEU A 287 -17.87 -12.74 -5.38
C LEU A 287 -19.11 -12.46 -6.22
N ALA A 288 -20.29 -12.55 -5.61
CA ALA A 288 -21.56 -12.23 -6.29
C ALA A 288 -21.60 -10.77 -6.75
N ASP A 289 -21.11 -9.84 -5.95
CA ASP A 289 -21.03 -8.41 -6.26
C ASP A 289 -20.19 -8.08 -7.49
N TYR A 290 -19.21 -8.93 -7.82
CA TYR A 290 -18.34 -8.79 -9.00
C TYR A 290 -18.64 -9.79 -10.12
N GLY A 291 -19.65 -10.64 -9.96
CA GLY A 291 -19.99 -11.66 -10.95
C GLY A 291 -18.90 -12.71 -11.15
N LEU A 292 -18.22 -13.13 -10.06
CA LEU A 292 -17.07 -14.04 -10.10
C LEU A 292 -17.37 -15.43 -9.55
N THR A 293 -18.60 -15.70 -9.11
CA THR A 293 -18.94 -16.95 -8.41
C THR A 293 -18.68 -18.20 -9.26
N ASP A 294 -18.83 -18.09 -10.57
CA ASP A 294 -18.60 -19.15 -11.57
C ASP A 294 -17.18 -19.16 -12.15
N LYS A 295 -16.30 -18.30 -11.68
CA LYS A 295 -14.94 -18.12 -12.23
C LYS A 295 -13.82 -18.43 -11.25
N VAL A 296 -14.14 -18.87 -10.03
CA VAL A 296 -13.14 -19.16 -9.00
C VAL A 296 -12.42 -20.47 -9.31
N PHE A 297 -11.10 -20.41 -9.52
CA PHE A 297 -10.26 -21.59 -9.72
C PHE A 297 -9.67 -22.11 -8.41
N ALA A 298 -9.12 -21.22 -7.57
CA ALA A 298 -8.55 -21.57 -6.28
C ALA A 298 -8.77 -20.47 -5.25
N VAL A 299 -8.84 -20.86 -4.00
CA VAL A 299 -8.93 -19.96 -2.83
C VAL A 299 -7.80 -20.29 -1.87
N THR A 300 -6.92 -19.33 -1.62
CA THR A 300 -5.83 -19.47 -0.66
C THR A 300 -6.19 -18.74 0.63
N LEU A 301 -6.17 -19.48 1.74
CA LEU A 301 -6.44 -19.00 3.10
C LEU A 301 -5.30 -19.39 4.03
N ASP A 302 -5.22 -18.76 5.18
CA ASP A 302 -4.36 -19.23 6.25
C ASP A 302 -4.84 -20.57 6.85
N ASN A 303 -4.03 -21.16 7.74
CA ASN A 303 -4.33 -22.48 8.31
C ASN A 303 -5.18 -22.43 9.60
N ALA A 304 -5.93 -21.34 9.84
CA ALA A 304 -6.86 -21.28 10.95
C ALA A 304 -8.00 -22.29 10.77
N SER A 305 -8.46 -22.90 11.86
CA SER A 305 -9.55 -23.89 11.83
C SER A 305 -10.87 -23.29 11.31
N SER A 306 -11.12 -22.01 11.57
CA SER A 306 -12.26 -21.27 11.03
C SER A 306 -12.23 -21.18 9.50
N ASN A 307 -11.06 -21.04 8.89
CA ASN A 307 -10.89 -20.99 7.44
C ASN A 307 -11.09 -22.36 6.78
N ALA A 308 -10.62 -23.44 7.40
CA ALA A 308 -10.95 -24.79 6.95
C ALA A 308 -12.48 -25.03 6.97
N SER A 309 -13.15 -24.63 8.07
CA SER A 309 -14.61 -24.69 8.17
C SER A 309 -15.30 -23.77 7.13
N ALA A 310 -14.75 -22.59 6.84
CA ALA A 310 -15.28 -21.71 5.81
C ALA A 310 -15.22 -22.35 4.42
N MET A 311 -14.13 -23.02 4.09
CA MET A 311 -13.99 -23.71 2.81
C MET A 311 -15.00 -24.85 2.65
N LEU A 312 -15.30 -25.60 3.71
CA LEU A 312 -16.35 -26.61 3.68
C LEU A 312 -17.75 -26.02 3.38
N LYS A 313 -17.99 -24.76 3.77
CA LYS A 313 -19.23 -24.03 3.49
C LYS A 313 -19.24 -23.35 2.13
N LEU A 314 -18.08 -22.86 1.69
CA LEU A 314 -17.92 -22.17 0.41
C LEU A 314 -17.91 -23.14 -0.78
N LYS A 315 -17.36 -24.35 -0.62
CA LYS A 315 -17.34 -25.39 -1.66
C LYS A 315 -18.71 -25.65 -2.28
N PRO A 316 -19.78 -25.93 -1.53
CA PRO A 316 -21.12 -26.16 -2.10
C PRO A 316 -21.65 -24.94 -2.89
N ILE A 317 -21.37 -23.73 -2.42
CA ILE A 317 -21.80 -22.50 -3.08
C ILE A 317 -21.08 -22.38 -4.45
N LEU A 318 -19.78 -22.55 -4.48
CA LEU A 318 -19.00 -22.45 -5.71
C LEU A 318 -19.27 -23.62 -6.66
N SER A 319 -19.42 -24.85 -6.17
CA SER A 319 -19.68 -26.02 -7.00
C SER A 319 -21.01 -25.94 -7.75
N HIS A 320 -22.03 -25.33 -7.12
CA HIS A 320 -23.31 -25.07 -7.79
C HIS A 320 -23.14 -24.25 -9.07
N TYR A 321 -22.25 -23.26 -9.04
CA TYR A 321 -21.95 -22.41 -10.20
C TYR A 321 -20.93 -23.01 -11.16
N LEU A 322 -19.97 -23.77 -10.64
CA LEU A 322 -18.91 -24.39 -11.45
C LEU A 322 -19.30 -25.72 -12.09
N GLY A 323 -20.48 -26.26 -11.73
CA GLY A 323 -21.06 -27.45 -12.34
C GLY A 323 -20.33 -28.76 -11.98
N PHE A 324 -19.72 -28.86 -10.80
CA PHE A 324 -19.15 -30.09 -10.27
C PHE A 324 -19.86 -30.52 -8.97
N ASP A 325 -19.99 -31.84 -8.76
CA ASP A 325 -20.57 -32.38 -7.52
C ASP A 325 -19.58 -32.29 -6.37
N VAL A 326 -20.07 -31.85 -5.21
CA VAL A 326 -19.35 -31.91 -3.94
C VAL A 326 -19.49 -33.31 -3.37
N THR A 327 -18.65 -34.22 -3.81
CA THR A 327 -18.49 -35.52 -3.14
C THR A 327 -17.49 -35.37 -1.98
N ASP A 328 -17.37 -36.40 -1.12
CA ASP A 328 -16.45 -36.45 0.03
C ASP A 328 -14.96 -36.45 -0.42
N GLU A 329 -14.55 -35.38 -1.10
CA GLU A 329 -13.21 -35.24 -1.61
C GLU A 329 -12.23 -34.79 -0.52
N PRO A 330 -10.97 -35.26 -0.55
CA PRO A 330 -9.97 -34.87 0.42
C PRO A 330 -9.77 -33.34 0.41
N GLU A 331 -9.55 -32.78 1.58
CA GLU A 331 -9.34 -31.31 1.79
C GLU A 331 -8.23 -30.75 0.89
N TYR A 332 -7.28 -31.61 0.50
CA TYR A 332 -6.20 -31.32 -0.45
C TYR A 332 -6.06 -32.47 -1.45
N ALA A 333 -6.04 -32.14 -2.73
CA ALA A 333 -5.64 -33.09 -3.75
C ALA A 333 -4.12 -33.31 -3.71
N SER A 334 -3.71 -34.54 -3.49
CA SER A 334 -2.34 -35.01 -3.66
C SER A 334 -2.19 -35.73 -5.01
N CYS A 335 -0.95 -36.03 -5.40
CA CYS A 335 -0.70 -36.80 -6.63
C CYS A 335 -1.30 -38.21 -6.60
N ASN A 336 -1.71 -38.72 -5.45
CA ASN A 336 -2.34 -40.03 -5.28
C ASN A 336 -3.87 -39.99 -5.54
N ASP A 337 -4.49 -38.80 -5.56
CA ASP A 337 -5.95 -38.62 -5.64
C ASP A 337 -6.47 -38.39 -7.06
N ILE A 338 -5.59 -38.37 -8.08
CA ILE A 338 -5.91 -38.03 -9.47
C ILE A 338 -6.97 -38.97 -10.07
N ALA A 339 -7.08 -40.20 -9.56
CA ALA A 339 -7.92 -41.21 -10.17
C ALA A 339 -9.41 -41.09 -9.81
N SER A 340 -9.80 -40.34 -8.79
CA SER A 340 -11.15 -40.32 -8.21
C SER A 340 -11.83 -38.95 -8.17
N SER A 341 -11.12 -37.87 -8.42
CA SER A 341 -11.61 -36.51 -8.19
C SER A 341 -11.87 -35.72 -9.47
N SER A 342 -12.90 -34.87 -9.46
CA SER A 342 -13.08 -33.87 -10.51
C SER A 342 -11.93 -32.85 -10.47
N VAL A 343 -11.30 -32.59 -11.64
CA VAL A 343 -10.16 -31.69 -11.75
C VAL A 343 -10.45 -30.30 -11.13
N ASN A 344 -11.68 -29.82 -11.23
CA ASN A 344 -12.06 -28.51 -10.73
C ASN A 344 -12.10 -28.41 -9.18
N SER A 345 -12.48 -29.50 -8.51
CA SER A 345 -12.54 -29.52 -7.03
C SER A 345 -11.15 -29.68 -6.40
N MET A 346 -10.22 -30.33 -7.12
CA MET A 346 -8.86 -30.63 -6.63
C MET A 346 -8.03 -29.40 -6.30
N PHE A 347 -8.28 -28.27 -6.96
CA PHE A 347 -7.48 -27.06 -6.81
C PHE A 347 -8.14 -25.98 -5.97
N LEU A 348 -9.40 -26.17 -5.58
CA LEU A 348 -10.21 -25.10 -4.99
C LEU A 348 -9.62 -24.55 -3.69
N HIS A 349 -9.21 -25.41 -2.77
CA HIS A 349 -8.66 -24.96 -1.49
C HIS A 349 -7.13 -25.10 -1.46
N GLN A 350 -6.45 -23.99 -1.24
CA GLN A 350 -5.00 -23.94 -1.04
C GLN A 350 -4.66 -23.35 0.33
N ARG A 351 -3.72 -23.96 1.03
CA ARG A 351 -3.20 -23.42 2.29
C ARG A 351 -2.09 -22.41 2.02
N CYS A 352 -2.11 -21.30 2.73
CA CYS A 352 -1.05 -20.30 2.63
C CYS A 352 0.30 -20.89 3.04
N ALA A 353 1.22 -21.00 2.09
CA ALA A 353 2.55 -21.56 2.31
C ALA A 353 3.37 -20.75 3.32
N CYS A 354 3.34 -19.43 3.24
CA CYS A 354 4.02 -18.56 4.18
C CYS A 354 3.49 -18.72 5.62
N HIS A 355 2.19 -18.97 5.77
CA HIS A 355 1.62 -19.29 7.08
C HIS A 355 2.12 -20.65 7.61
N ILE A 356 2.27 -21.65 6.75
CA ILE A 356 2.87 -22.95 7.14
C ILE A 356 4.33 -22.74 7.57
N LEU A 357 5.13 -21.96 6.83
CA LEU A 357 6.48 -21.61 7.23
C LEU A 357 6.50 -20.92 8.61
N ASN A 358 5.61 -19.97 8.84
CA ASN A 358 5.46 -19.34 10.16
C ASN A 358 5.16 -20.37 11.27
N LEU A 359 4.28 -21.35 11.02
CA LEU A 359 3.96 -22.39 11.99
C LEU A 359 5.16 -23.31 12.28
N ILE A 360 5.98 -23.63 11.27
CA ILE A 360 7.18 -24.44 11.41
C ILE A 360 8.22 -23.68 12.26
N VAL A 361 8.48 -22.41 11.94
CA VAL A 361 9.47 -21.62 12.66
C VAL A 361 9.03 -21.27 14.08
N LYS A 362 7.73 -21.02 14.30
CA LYS A 362 7.19 -20.80 15.67
C LYS A 362 7.46 -21.98 16.61
N GLU A 363 7.45 -23.20 16.09
CA GLU A 363 7.81 -24.38 16.88
C GLU A 363 9.25 -24.28 17.40
N ALA A 364 10.17 -23.86 16.51
CA ALA A 364 11.56 -23.58 16.88
C ALA A 364 11.69 -22.48 17.94
N LEU A 365 10.99 -21.35 17.74
CA LEU A 365 11.06 -20.20 18.65
C LEU A 365 10.50 -20.53 20.04
N THR A 366 9.57 -21.47 20.15
CA THR A 366 9.07 -21.95 21.45
C THR A 366 10.20 -22.59 22.27
N THR A 367 11.04 -23.40 21.65
CA THR A 367 12.21 -24.00 22.28
C THR A 367 13.29 -22.96 22.60
N LEU A 368 13.44 -21.95 21.75
CA LEU A 368 14.41 -20.88 21.90
C LEU A 368 13.94 -19.72 22.80
N LYS A 369 12.73 -19.79 23.34
CA LYS A 369 12.13 -18.70 24.12
C LYS A 369 13.06 -18.17 25.23
N PRO A 370 13.74 -18.99 26.05
CA PRO A 370 14.63 -18.47 27.10
C PRO A 370 15.78 -17.65 26.55
N LEU A 371 16.38 -18.08 25.42
CA LEU A 371 17.42 -17.33 24.74
C LEU A 371 16.93 -15.99 24.20
N ILE A 372 15.80 -16.00 23.52
CA ILE A 372 15.19 -14.81 22.91
C ILE A 372 14.83 -13.79 24.00
N GLU A 373 14.23 -14.23 25.11
CA GLU A 373 13.89 -13.37 26.25
C GLU A 373 15.12 -12.70 26.88
N THR A 374 16.27 -13.36 26.86
CA THR A 374 17.52 -12.74 27.32
C THR A 374 17.89 -11.53 26.45
N PHE A 375 17.81 -11.66 25.12
CA PHE A 375 18.07 -10.54 24.21
C PHE A 375 17.00 -9.45 24.28
N ARG A 376 15.71 -9.81 24.37
CA ARG A 376 14.59 -8.87 24.57
C ARG A 376 14.79 -8.04 25.84
N THR A 377 15.17 -8.68 26.94
CA THR A 377 15.43 -8.00 28.22
C THR A 377 16.56 -6.98 28.09
N ALA A 378 17.63 -7.33 27.42
CA ALA A 378 18.75 -6.43 27.18
C ALA A 378 18.37 -5.23 26.31
N ILE A 379 17.63 -5.47 25.22
CA ILE A 379 17.13 -4.41 24.32
C ILE A 379 16.12 -3.52 25.05
N SER A 380 15.17 -4.10 25.78
CA SER A 380 14.20 -3.35 26.59
C SER A 380 14.89 -2.44 27.60
N PHE A 381 15.93 -2.96 28.28
CA PHE A 381 16.71 -2.17 29.21
C PHE A 381 17.38 -0.97 28.51
N LEU A 382 18.00 -1.18 27.35
CA LEU A 382 18.60 -0.10 26.58
C LEU A 382 17.55 0.95 26.18
N ASN A 383 16.44 0.50 25.66
CA ASN A 383 15.37 1.37 25.12
C ASN A 383 14.52 2.06 26.21
N SER A 384 14.60 1.63 27.46
CA SER A 384 13.77 2.21 28.54
C SER A 384 14.20 3.62 28.98
N SER A 385 15.31 4.18 28.45
CA SER A 385 15.78 5.51 28.79
C SER A 385 16.50 6.18 27.63
N ASN A 386 16.03 7.38 27.26
CA ASN A 386 16.71 8.21 26.25
C ASN A 386 18.17 8.52 26.62
N GLN A 387 18.49 8.61 27.91
CA GLN A 387 19.86 8.81 28.37
C GLN A 387 20.73 7.59 28.08
N ARG A 388 20.21 6.36 28.25
CA ARG A 388 20.94 5.13 27.92
C ARG A 388 21.15 5.01 26.42
N ILE A 389 20.13 5.30 25.62
CA ILE A 389 20.25 5.31 24.14
C ILE A 389 21.35 6.28 23.72
N ALA A 390 21.36 7.52 24.25
CA ALA A 390 22.38 8.51 23.97
C ALA A 390 23.78 8.06 24.43
N ALA A 391 23.89 7.48 25.61
CA ALA A 391 25.16 6.94 26.14
C ALA A 391 25.67 5.79 25.27
N TYR A 392 24.78 4.88 24.84
CA TYR A 392 25.14 3.79 23.92
C TYR A 392 25.61 4.30 22.55
N LYS A 393 24.90 5.29 21.97
CA LYS A 393 25.34 5.95 20.72
C LYS A 393 26.76 6.52 20.87
N SER A 394 27.02 7.26 21.95
CA SER A 394 28.36 7.80 22.24
C SER A 394 29.42 6.71 22.40
N TYR A 395 29.06 5.61 23.06
CA TYR A 395 29.94 4.47 23.24
C TYR A 395 30.25 3.78 21.90
N CYS A 396 29.25 3.57 21.04
CA CYS A 396 29.45 3.03 19.69
C CYS A 396 30.41 3.90 18.87
N ILE A 397 30.22 5.23 18.87
CA ILE A 397 31.09 6.17 18.17
C ILE A 397 32.54 6.05 18.70
N ALA A 398 32.73 6.01 20.02
CA ALA A 398 34.04 5.89 20.64
C ALA A 398 34.73 4.57 20.31
N THR A 399 33.98 3.50 20.07
CA THR A 399 34.49 2.17 19.69
C THR A 399 34.57 1.93 18.18
N GLY A 400 34.24 2.96 17.35
CA GLY A 400 34.30 2.87 15.90
C GLY A 400 33.17 2.04 15.26
N VAL A 401 32.08 1.81 15.98
CA VAL A 401 30.90 1.08 15.48
C VAL A 401 29.81 2.09 15.14
N ARG A 402 29.15 1.94 13.97
CA ARG A 402 28.01 2.78 13.59
C ARG A 402 26.89 2.59 14.62
N PRO A 403 26.37 3.67 15.24
CA PRO A 403 25.27 3.55 16.18
C PRO A 403 24.00 3.05 15.49
N ARG A 404 23.26 2.17 16.14
CA ARG A 404 21.95 1.69 15.70
C ARG A 404 20.98 1.64 16.88
N LYS A 405 19.71 1.90 16.63
CA LYS A 405 18.62 1.66 17.57
C LYS A 405 18.10 0.24 17.35
N PHE A 406 17.86 -0.50 18.41
CA PHE A 406 17.33 -1.86 18.33
C PHE A 406 15.86 -1.84 18.70
N GLN A 407 15.03 -2.40 17.82
CA GLN A 407 13.61 -2.58 18.07
C GLN A 407 13.37 -3.95 18.70
N LEU A 408 12.36 -4.02 19.56
CA LEU A 408 11.84 -5.30 20.03
C LEU A 408 11.05 -5.95 18.93
N ASP A 409 11.13 -7.26 18.86
CA ASP A 409 10.35 -8.05 17.93
C ASP A 409 8.86 -8.08 18.31
N MET A 410 8.05 -8.48 17.36
CA MET A 410 6.63 -8.77 17.54
C MET A 410 6.45 -10.28 17.66
N GLU A 411 6.05 -10.78 18.83
CA GLU A 411 5.94 -12.23 19.11
C GLU A 411 5.07 -13.00 18.11
N VAL A 412 4.09 -12.32 17.50
CA VAL A 412 3.20 -12.93 16.50
C VAL A 412 3.85 -13.14 15.14
N ARG A 413 4.96 -12.44 14.85
CA ARG A 413 5.68 -12.47 13.56
C ARG A 413 7.12 -12.92 13.75
N TRP A 414 7.41 -14.17 13.49
CA TRP A 414 8.74 -14.76 13.65
C TRP A 414 9.86 -14.02 12.87
N ASN A 415 9.54 -13.43 11.73
CA ASN A 415 10.50 -12.65 10.94
C ASN A 415 11.09 -11.49 11.76
N SER A 416 10.27 -10.84 12.60
CA SER A 416 10.74 -9.75 13.45
C SER A 416 11.74 -10.22 14.51
N THR A 417 11.58 -11.45 15.03
CA THR A 417 12.56 -12.04 15.96
C THR A 417 13.88 -12.33 15.24
N TYR A 418 13.82 -12.87 14.02
CA TYR A 418 15.01 -13.07 13.19
C TYR A 418 15.73 -11.75 12.91
N LEU A 419 15.00 -10.71 12.48
CA LEU A 419 15.56 -9.40 12.19
C LEU A 419 16.13 -8.73 13.45
N MET A 420 15.45 -8.80 14.59
CA MET A 420 15.96 -8.29 15.87
C MET A 420 17.35 -8.87 16.17
N LEU A 421 17.51 -10.19 16.05
CA LEU A 421 18.80 -10.84 16.26
C LEU A 421 19.81 -10.48 15.17
N LYS A 422 19.40 -10.45 13.90
CA LYS A 422 20.25 -10.11 12.74
C LYS A 422 20.85 -8.72 12.88
N HIS A 423 20.03 -7.73 13.27
CA HIS A 423 20.48 -6.35 13.45
C HIS A 423 21.34 -6.17 14.71
N LEU A 424 21.09 -6.96 15.75
CA LEU A 424 21.87 -6.90 16.97
C LEU A 424 23.26 -7.55 16.82
N PHE A 425 23.38 -8.59 16.00
CA PHE A 425 24.57 -9.41 15.90
C PHE A 425 25.86 -8.64 15.54
N PRO A 426 25.87 -7.68 14.59
CA PRO A 426 27.04 -6.84 14.29
C PRO A 426 27.52 -5.99 15.49
N HIS A 427 26.64 -5.78 16.47
CA HIS A 427 26.90 -5.02 17.68
C HIS A 427 27.25 -5.90 18.89
N LYS A 428 27.50 -7.21 18.70
CA LYS A 428 27.76 -8.15 19.78
C LYS A 428 28.68 -7.59 20.86
N SER A 429 29.88 -7.15 20.49
CA SER A 429 30.90 -6.70 21.46
C SER A 429 30.47 -5.38 22.16
N PRO A 430 30.20 -4.28 21.47
CA PRO A 430 29.83 -3.04 22.16
C PRO A 430 28.52 -3.16 22.94
N PHE A 431 27.53 -3.91 22.45
CA PHE A 431 26.27 -4.12 23.14
C PHE A 431 26.46 -4.90 24.44
N THR A 432 27.14 -6.03 24.37
CA THR A 432 27.41 -6.88 25.56
C THR A 432 28.14 -6.09 26.64
N THR A 433 29.23 -5.39 26.27
CA THR A 433 30.03 -4.63 27.24
C THR A 433 29.23 -3.50 27.87
N PHE A 434 28.44 -2.77 27.05
CA PHE A 434 27.61 -1.67 27.54
C PHE A 434 26.51 -2.17 28.48
N ILE A 435 25.78 -3.22 28.11
CA ILE A 435 24.69 -3.77 28.95
C ILE A 435 25.26 -4.31 30.25
N GLN A 436 26.35 -5.06 30.23
CA GLN A 436 26.98 -5.62 31.46
C GLN A 436 27.47 -4.52 32.42
N ALA A 437 27.93 -3.38 31.88
CA ALA A 437 28.38 -2.25 32.69
C ALA A 437 27.23 -1.45 33.30
N GLN A 438 26.09 -1.33 32.62
CA GLN A 438 25.00 -0.42 32.97
C GLN A 438 23.77 -1.10 33.59
N TYR A 439 23.62 -2.44 33.41
CA TYR A 439 22.47 -3.16 33.94
C TYR A 439 22.56 -3.22 35.49
N PRO A 440 21.51 -2.82 36.21
CA PRO A 440 21.55 -2.81 37.67
C PRO A 440 21.74 -4.22 38.22
N ARG A 441 22.68 -4.34 39.12
CA ARG A 441 22.83 -5.55 39.93
C ARG A 441 21.80 -5.53 41.06
N SER A 442 20.68 -6.23 40.87
CA SER A 442 19.81 -6.53 42.01
C SER A 442 20.47 -7.60 42.87
N GLU A 443 20.07 -7.71 44.15
CA GLU A 443 20.53 -8.80 45.05
C GLU A 443 20.17 -10.16 44.42
N GLY A 444 21.08 -10.71 43.67
CA GLY A 444 20.90 -11.89 42.81
C GLY A 444 21.96 -11.94 41.73
N GLU A 445 21.86 -12.87 40.82
CA GLU A 445 22.85 -13.06 39.77
C GLU A 445 22.86 -11.88 38.78
N PRO A 446 24.04 -11.44 38.34
CA PRO A 446 24.15 -10.37 37.33
C PRO A 446 23.51 -10.82 36.01
N PHE A 447 22.80 -9.94 35.32
CA PHE A 447 22.35 -10.17 33.97
C PHE A 447 23.58 -10.36 33.05
N LEU A 448 23.73 -11.54 32.47
CA LEU A 448 24.88 -11.88 31.64
C LEU A 448 24.42 -12.29 30.22
N LEU A 449 24.85 -11.52 29.22
CA LEU A 449 24.90 -11.98 27.84
C LEU A 449 26.21 -12.74 27.65
N THR A 450 26.16 -14.08 27.71
CA THR A 450 27.33 -14.94 27.61
C THR A 450 27.73 -15.17 26.15
N ASP A 451 28.99 -15.59 25.92
CA ASP A 451 29.42 -16.01 24.59
C ASP A 451 28.65 -17.23 24.07
N GLU A 452 28.12 -18.07 24.95
CA GLU A 452 27.25 -19.18 24.58
C GLU A 452 25.92 -18.70 24.00
N HIS A 453 25.28 -17.68 24.61
CA HIS A 453 24.07 -17.06 24.06
C HIS A 453 24.31 -16.55 22.64
N TRP A 454 25.41 -15.86 22.41
CA TRP A 454 25.79 -15.35 21.10
C TRP A 454 26.11 -16.45 20.08
N MET A 455 26.76 -17.51 20.51
CA MET A 455 27.07 -18.65 19.64
C MET A 455 25.80 -19.38 19.20
N ILE A 456 24.87 -19.61 20.13
CA ILE A 456 23.58 -20.22 19.79
C ILE A 456 22.78 -19.27 18.87
N ALA A 457 22.73 -17.97 19.18
CA ALA A 457 22.05 -16.96 18.36
C ALA A 457 22.62 -16.93 16.92
N GLN A 458 23.93 -17.02 16.75
CA GLN A 458 24.56 -17.09 15.42
C GLN A 458 24.11 -18.32 14.64
N LYS A 459 24.12 -19.49 15.29
CA LYS A 459 23.66 -20.73 14.66
C LYS A 459 22.18 -20.65 14.26
N VAL A 460 21.36 -20.09 15.14
CA VAL A 460 19.93 -19.87 14.88
C VAL A 460 19.72 -18.91 13.70
N LEU A 461 20.48 -17.81 13.64
CA LEU A 461 20.43 -16.89 12.50
C LEU A 461 20.76 -17.59 11.19
N SER A 462 21.89 -18.29 11.11
CA SER A 462 22.30 -19.03 9.90
C SER A 462 21.30 -20.13 9.53
N PHE A 463 20.67 -20.76 10.51
CA PHE A 463 19.65 -21.77 10.29
C PHE A 463 18.33 -21.15 9.79
N LEU A 464 17.87 -20.06 10.38
CA LEU A 464 16.61 -19.41 10.01
C LEU A 464 16.70 -18.58 8.72
N GLU A 465 17.89 -18.27 8.23
CA GLU A 465 18.09 -17.45 7.02
C GLU A 465 17.33 -18.01 5.81
N LEU A 466 17.41 -19.32 5.56
CA LEU A 466 16.67 -19.95 4.45
C LEU A 466 15.15 -19.79 4.60
N PHE A 467 14.63 -19.91 5.83
CA PHE A 467 13.19 -19.71 6.06
C PHE A 467 12.77 -18.26 5.83
N TYR A 468 13.63 -17.34 6.23
CA TYR A 468 13.43 -15.91 5.99
C TYR A 468 13.39 -15.61 4.49
N ASP A 469 14.40 -16.01 3.73
CA ASP A 469 14.48 -15.83 2.28
C ASP A 469 13.31 -16.51 1.56
N SER A 470 12.95 -17.72 2.00
CA SER A 470 11.77 -18.44 1.47
C SER A 470 10.49 -17.65 1.69
N THR A 471 10.30 -17.10 2.88
CA THR A 471 9.12 -16.30 3.21
C THR A 471 9.05 -15.03 2.38
N VAL A 472 10.17 -14.30 2.26
CA VAL A 472 10.27 -13.09 1.44
C VAL A 472 9.93 -13.39 -0.01
N THR A 473 10.56 -14.42 -0.60
CA THR A 473 10.35 -14.78 -2.00
C THR A 473 8.92 -15.25 -2.27
N LEU A 474 8.36 -16.11 -1.39
CA LEU A 474 7.00 -16.63 -1.56
C LEU A 474 5.90 -15.60 -1.23
N SER A 475 6.24 -14.49 -0.59
CA SER A 475 5.34 -13.35 -0.36
C SER A 475 5.37 -12.33 -1.51
N GLY A 476 6.11 -12.58 -2.58
CA GLY A 476 6.21 -11.69 -3.74
C GLY A 476 4.86 -11.40 -4.38
N VAL A 477 4.63 -10.15 -4.78
CA VAL A 477 3.35 -9.68 -5.35
C VAL A 477 3.42 -9.37 -6.84
N TYR A 478 4.62 -9.32 -7.42
CA TYR A 478 4.86 -8.92 -8.81
C TYR A 478 5.17 -10.09 -9.76
N TYR A 479 5.23 -11.30 -9.24
CA TYR A 479 5.54 -12.50 -10.00
C TYR A 479 4.76 -13.72 -9.45
N PRO A 480 4.54 -14.77 -10.26
CA PRO A 480 3.90 -16.00 -9.79
C PRO A 480 4.82 -16.71 -8.78
N THR A 481 4.31 -16.97 -7.58
CA THR A 481 5.07 -17.64 -6.52
C THR A 481 4.86 -19.15 -6.46
N SER A 482 3.75 -19.65 -7.02
CA SER A 482 3.42 -21.09 -7.01
C SER A 482 4.49 -21.97 -7.65
N PRO A 483 5.15 -21.61 -8.78
CA PRO A 483 6.22 -22.41 -9.35
C PRO A 483 7.43 -22.57 -8.43
N LEU A 484 7.74 -21.53 -7.65
CA LEU A 484 8.90 -21.51 -6.76
C LEU A 484 8.71 -22.41 -5.52
N MET A 485 7.47 -22.80 -5.25
CA MET A 485 7.12 -23.51 -4.02
C MET A 485 7.88 -24.84 -3.88
N ILE A 486 7.91 -25.67 -4.90
CA ILE A 486 8.62 -26.96 -4.85
C ILE A 486 10.13 -26.78 -4.62
N HIS A 487 10.71 -25.79 -5.29
CA HIS A 487 12.13 -25.47 -5.11
C HIS A 487 12.47 -25.17 -3.64
N TYR A 488 11.67 -24.34 -2.99
CA TYR A 488 11.87 -24.02 -1.57
C TYR A 488 11.53 -25.18 -0.65
N LEU A 489 10.52 -26.00 -0.97
CA LEU A 489 10.22 -27.20 -0.19
C LEU A 489 11.42 -28.15 -0.15
N VAL A 490 12.00 -28.44 -1.31
CA VAL A 490 13.19 -29.31 -1.40
C VAL A 490 14.38 -28.71 -0.62
N LYS A 491 14.63 -27.40 -0.79
CA LYS A 491 15.70 -26.71 -0.04
C LYS A 491 15.50 -26.82 1.47
N ILE A 492 14.29 -26.58 1.94
CA ILE A 492 13.96 -26.63 3.38
C ILE A 492 14.10 -28.06 3.91
N ASP A 493 13.62 -29.08 3.18
CA ASP A 493 13.77 -30.48 3.60
C ASP A 493 15.25 -30.87 3.76
N LEU A 494 16.08 -30.54 2.76
CA LEU A 494 17.52 -30.79 2.82
C LEU A 494 18.18 -30.01 3.98
N HIS A 495 17.79 -28.77 4.18
CA HIS A 495 18.32 -27.92 5.24
C HIS A 495 17.97 -28.45 6.64
N LEU A 496 16.72 -28.83 6.85
CA LEU A 496 16.28 -29.47 8.09
C LEU A 496 17.08 -30.77 8.39
N LYS A 497 17.27 -31.62 7.38
CA LYS A 497 18.07 -32.86 7.50
C LYS A 497 19.55 -32.57 7.82
N ASN A 498 20.13 -31.55 7.22
CA ASN A 498 21.53 -31.18 7.49
C ASN A 498 21.76 -30.72 8.94
N TYR A 499 20.77 -30.02 9.53
CA TYR A 499 20.86 -29.52 10.90
C TYR A 499 20.29 -30.48 11.95
N ALA A 500 19.65 -31.59 11.55
CA ALA A 500 19.02 -32.56 12.48
C ALA A 500 19.98 -33.12 13.55
N ASN A 501 21.26 -33.20 13.21
CA ASN A 501 22.30 -33.72 14.11
C ASN A 501 23.21 -32.65 14.73
N ASP A 502 22.93 -31.34 14.51
CA ASP A 502 23.72 -30.27 15.12
C ASP A 502 23.50 -30.26 16.64
N ILE A 503 24.57 -30.37 17.40
CA ILE A 503 24.54 -30.54 18.87
C ILE A 503 23.90 -29.35 19.60
N TYR A 504 23.90 -28.16 19.00
CA TYR A 504 23.40 -26.92 19.61
C TYR A 504 21.93 -26.65 19.31
N ILE A 505 21.44 -27.04 18.13
CA ILE A 505 20.10 -26.71 17.69
C ILE A 505 19.23 -27.91 17.31
N ARG A 506 19.71 -29.15 17.46
CA ARG A 506 18.90 -30.35 17.17
C ARG A 506 17.55 -30.40 17.91
N SER A 507 17.52 -29.90 19.14
CA SER A 507 16.27 -29.81 19.94
C SER A 507 15.25 -28.81 19.33
N VAL A 508 15.73 -27.87 18.53
CA VAL A 508 14.95 -26.89 17.80
C VAL A 508 14.48 -27.46 16.46
N VAL A 509 15.37 -28.19 15.78
CA VAL A 509 15.15 -28.69 14.42
C VAL A 509 14.17 -29.86 14.38
N GLN A 510 14.19 -30.77 15.36
CA GLN A 510 13.34 -31.96 15.35
C GLN A 510 11.83 -31.61 15.35
N PRO A 511 11.32 -30.72 16.21
CA PRO A 511 9.92 -30.29 16.14
C PRO A 511 9.55 -29.62 14.80
N MET A 512 10.50 -28.92 14.17
CA MET A 512 10.30 -28.33 12.84
C MET A 512 10.15 -29.40 11.75
N ILE A 513 10.95 -30.48 11.80
CA ILE A 513 10.84 -31.63 10.89
C ILE A 513 9.45 -32.27 11.02
N ASP A 514 8.99 -32.49 12.25
CA ASP A 514 7.68 -33.10 12.49
C ASP A 514 6.55 -32.23 11.93
N LYS A 515 6.67 -30.91 12.13
CA LYS A 515 5.72 -29.93 11.61
C LYS A 515 5.77 -29.81 10.08
N TYR A 516 6.97 -29.84 9.50
CA TYR A 516 7.19 -29.85 8.05
C TYR A 516 6.50 -31.07 7.42
N ASN A 517 6.77 -32.28 7.94
CA ASN A 517 6.19 -33.52 7.46
C ASN A 517 4.66 -33.54 7.58
N LYS A 518 4.10 -32.92 8.63
CA LYS A 518 2.65 -32.81 8.81
C LYS A 518 1.97 -32.08 7.66
N TYR A 519 2.60 -31.03 7.10
CA TYR A 519 1.96 -30.20 6.10
C TYR A 519 2.39 -30.51 4.67
N TRP A 520 3.60 -31.03 4.46
CA TRP A 520 4.22 -31.16 3.14
C TRP A 520 4.74 -32.56 2.82
N ARG A 521 4.35 -33.56 3.59
CA ARG A 521 4.55 -34.94 3.21
C ARG A 521 3.93 -35.24 1.84
N ASP A 522 2.72 -34.72 1.63
CA ASP A 522 2.00 -34.79 0.37
C ASP A 522 1.97 -33.37 -0.24
N ILE A 523 2.74 -33.17 -1.30
CA ILE A 523 2.83 -31.89 -1.99
C ILE A 523 1.53 -31.66 -2.78
N PRO A 524 0.85 -30.49 -2.61
CA PRO A 524 -0.33 -30.17 -3.40
C PRO A 524 -0.06 -30.22 -4.90
N LEU A 525 -0.93 -30.88 -5.63
CA LEU A 525 -0.79 -31.13 -7.08
C LEU A 525 -0.66 -29.83 -7.87
N LEU A 526 -1.32 -28.75 -7.43
CA LEU A 526 -1.24 -27.44 -8.05
C LEU A 526 0.21 -26.92 -8.11
N TYR A 527 0.98 -27.07 -7.04
CA TYR A 527 2.39 -26.65 -7.01
C TYR A 527 3.27 -27.51 -7.94
N SER A 528 2.94 -28.81 -8.06
CA SER A 528 3.65 -29.70 -8.99
C SER A 528 3.42 -29.30 -10.45
N PHE A 529 2.18 -28.98 -10.82
CA PHE A 529 1.86 -28.47 -12.16
C PHE A 529 2.49 -27.10 -12.41
N ALA A 530 2.41 -26.19 -11.44
CA ALA A 530 3.03 -24.87 -11.57
C ALA A 530 4.55 -24.99 -11.82
N PHE A 531 5.24 -25.87 -11.09
CA PHE A 531 6.66 -26.12 -11.25
C PHE A 531 7.01 -26.74 -12.62
N ILE A 532 6.26 -27.78 -13.06
CA ILE A 532 6.51 -28.48 -14.31
C ILE A 532 6.25 -27.57 -15.53
N LEU A 533 5.24 -26.72 -15.44
CA LEU A 533 4.82 -25.85 -16.55
C LEU A 533 5.62 -24.54 -16.63
N ASP A 534 6.39 -24.19 -15.60
CA ASP A 534 7.21 -22.99 -15.61
C ASP A 534 8.41 -23.16 -16.56
N PRO A 535 8.54 -22.33 -17.60
CA PRO A 535 9.64 -22.43 -18.54
C PRO A 535 10.99 -22.00 -17.96
N GLU A 536 11.00 -21.18 -16.90
CA GLU A 536 12.24 -20.69 -16.27
C GLU A 536 12.87 -21.72 -15.33
N LEU A 537 12.11 -22.73 -14.88
CA LEU A 537 12.57 -23.78 -13.97
C LEU A 537 12.95 -25.08 -14.70
N LYS A 538 12.83 -25.11 -16.01
CA LYS A 538 13.31 -26.20 -16.88
C LYS A 538 14.75 -25.94 -17.26
#